data_24a05d1c0cdbfb4b09b5fed3c87c1d0b
#
_entry.id   24a05d1c0cdbfb4b09b5fed3c87c1d0b
#
_cell.length_a   1.000
_cell.length_b   1.000
_cell.length_c   1.000
_cell.angle_alpha   90.00
_cell.angle_beta   90.00
_cell.angle_gamma   90.00
#
_symmetry.space_group_name_H-M   'P 1'
#
loop_
_entity.id
_entity.type
_entity.pdbx_description
1 polymer ?
#
loop_
_entity_poly.entity_id
_entity_poly.type
_entity_poly.pdbx_seq_one_letter_code
_entity_poly.pdbx_strand_id
1 'polypeptide(L)'
;MKKFLLSLSLVTALLAGSAFSLKADEGMWLLQWLEKMNAKEMKKMGCKLSPKQIYNADGISLKDAIVQFGGGCTGEMISDEGLLITNHHCGYSFIQALSSIEHNYLQDGFWAMQRSEELPCEGLTVKFLESISD
;
A
#
# COMPACT_ATOMS: atom_id res chain seq x y z
N MET A 1 51.99 21.70 -2.47
CA MET A 1 50.92 22.70 -2.58
C MET A 1 49.98 22.42 -3.76
N LYS A 2 50.46 22.33 -5.03
CA LYS A 2 49.57 22.09 -6.20
C LYS A 2 48.71 20.82 -6.09
N LYS A 3 49.25 19.69 -5.60
CA LYS A 3 48.49 18.43 -5.45
C LYS A 3 47.39 18.53 -4.36
N PHE A 4 47.66 19.31 -3.29
CA PHE A 4 46.68 19.51 -2.21
C PHE A 4 45.51 20.42 -2.68
N LEU A 5 45.82 21.45 -3.44
CA LEU A 5 44.79 22.32 -4.03
C LEU A 5 43.94 21.59 -5.05
N LEU A 6 44.52 20.68 -5.85
CA LEU A 6 43.78 19.84 -6.79
C LEU A 6 42.84 18.84 -6.06
N SER A 7 43.31 18.24 -4.97
CA SER A 7 42.48 17.33 -4.17
C SER A 7 41.33 18.07 -3.49
N LEU A 8 41.57 19.27 -2.98
CA LEU A 8 40.55 20.07 -2.33
C LEU A 8 39.49 20.54 -3.33
N SER A 9 39.89 20.94 -4.54
CA SER A 9 38.93 21.33 -5.59
C SER A 9 38.10 20.16 -6.10
N LEU A 10 38.66 18.97 -6.15
CA LEU A 10 37.90 17.74 -6.54
C LEU A 10 36.85 17.36 -5.48
N VAL A 11 37.20 17.47 -4.20
CA VAL A 11 36.26 17.19 -3.09
C VAL A 11 35.14 18.23 -3.05
N THR A 12 35.45 19.51 -3.24
CA THR A 12 34.41 20.55 -3.31
C THR A 12 33.50 20.39 -4.53
N ALA A 13 34.02 19.98 -5.69
CA ALA A 13 33.21 19.69 -6.87
C ALA A 13 32.30 18.50 -6.69
N LEU A 14 32.77 17.44 -6.00
CA LEU A 14 31.96 16.26 -5.63
C LEU A 14 30.84 16.59 -4.63
N LEU A 15 31.13 17.44 -3.63
CA LEU A 15 30.15 17.90 -2.64
C LEU A 15 29.12 18.87 -3.25
N ALA A 16 29.52 19.69 -4.19
CA ALA A 16 28.60 20.60 -4.90
C ALA A 16 27.70 19.87 -5.91
N GLY A 17 28.17 18.74 -6.47
CA GLY A 17 27.40 17.89 -7.39
C GLY A 17 26.34 17.05 -6.71
N SER A 18 26.41 16.87 -5.38
CA SER A 18 25.44 16.05 -4.62
C SER A 18 24.27 16.85 -4.03
N ALA A 19 24.19 18.15 -4.30
CA ALA A 19 23.01 18.95 -3.96
C ALA A 19 21.85 18.71 -4.96
N PHE A 20 21.57 17.46 -5.31
CA PHE A 20 20.26 17.10 -5.85
C PHE A 20 19.25 17.31 -4.73
N SER A 21 18.42 18.34 -4.88
CA SER A 21 17.27 18.54 -4.02
C SER A 21 16.38 17.30 -4.16
N LEU A 22 16.48 16.37 -3.23
CA LEU A 22 15.52 15.27 -3.09
C LEU A 22 14.19 15.93 -2.73
N LYS A 23 13.37 16.23 -3.73
CA LYS A 23 11.98 16.57 -3.51
C LYS A 23 11.30 15.28 -3.07
N ALA A 24 11.01 15.20 -1.79
CA ALA A 24 10.02 14.25 -1.32
C ALA A 24 8.64 14.81 -1.71
N ASP A 25 7.88 14.03 -2.45
CA ASP A 25 6.49 14.38 -2.73
C ASP A 25 5.66 14.15 -1.47
N GLU A 26 4.69 15.03 -1.22
CA GLU A 26 3.73 14.87 -0.13
C GLU A 26 2.89 13.62 -0.41
N GLY A 27 2.60 12.86 0.64
CA GLY A 27 1.73 11.68 0.58
C GLY A 27 0.40 11.91 1.30
N MET A 28 -0.44 10.87 1.35
CA MET A 28 -1.71 10.83 2.07
C MET A 28 -2.69 11.93 1.61
N TRP A 29 -2.81 12.10 0.32
CA TRP A 29 -3.76 13.05 -0.25
C TRP A 29 -5.20 12.64 0.01
N LEU A 30 -6.06 13.62 0.29
CA LEU A 30 -7.48 13.39 0.55
C LEU A 30 -8.19 12.95 -0.74
N LEU A 31 -8.80 11.78 -0.72
CA LEU A 31 -9.42 11.15 -1.89
C LEU A 31 -10.48 12.04 -2.54
N GLN A 32 -11.36 12.65 -1.73
CA GLN A 32 -12.42 13.55 -2.22
C GLN A 32 -11.89 14.84 -2.88
N TRP A 33 -10.63 15.19 -2.63
CA TRP A 33 -10.00 16.41 -3.16
C TRP A 33 -8.99 16.14 -4.29
N LEU A 34 -8.74 14.88 -4.67
CA LEU A 34 -7.74 14.50 -5.69
C LEU A 34 -7.91 15.28 -6.99
N GLU A 35 -9.14 15.42 -7.49
CA GLU A 35 -9.40 16.12 -8.75
C GLU A 35 -9.00 17.59 -8.69
N LYS A 36 -9.28 18.27 -7.58
CA LYS A 36 -9.04 19.71 -7.41
C LYS A 36 -7.59 20.02 -7.05
N MET A 37 -6.99 19.21 -6.20
CA MET A 37 -5.71 19.54 -5.58
C MET A 37 -4.51 18.82 -6.20
N ASN A 38 -4.65 17.53 -6.54
CA ASN A 38 -3.51 16.67 -6.81
C ASN A 38 -3.45 16.11 -8.24
N ALA A 39 -4.51 16.21 -9.04
CA ALA A 39 -4.58 15.59 -10.37
C ALA A 39 -3.43 15.99 -11.30
N LYS A 40 -3.02 17.25 -11.29
CA LYS A 40 -1.90 17.75 -12.11
C LYS A 40 -0.57 17.16 -11.69
N GLU A 41 -0.32 17.08 -10.39
CA GLU A 41 0.93 16.55 -9.84
C GLU A 41 1.00 15.04 -10.09
N MET A 42 -0.06 14.29 -9.82
CA MET A 42 -0.17 12.86 -10.11
C MET A 42 0.14 12.56 -11.58
N LYS A 43 -0.45 13.34 -12.50
CA LYS A 43 -0.18 13.19 -13.95
C LYS A 43 1.27 13.48 -14.31
N LYS A 44 1.88 14.50 -13.70
CA LYS A 44 3.30 14.86 -13.88
C LYS A 44 4.22 13.75 -13.36
N MET A 45 3.83 13.08 -12.27
CA MET A 45 4.53 11.92 -11.72
C MET A 45 4.32 10.64 -12.54
N GLY A 46 3.52 10.67 -13.59
CA GLY A 46 3.29 9.56 -14.51
C GLY A 46 2.03 8.74 -14.23
N CYS A 47 1.17 9.16 -13.28
CA CYS A 47 -0.11 8.50 -13.05
C CYS A 47 -1.00 8.64 -14.28
N LYS A 48 -1.47 7.51 -14.81
CA LYS A 48 -2.36 7.43 -15.98
C LYS A 48 -3.83 7.34 -15.61
N LEU A 49 -4.14 7.10 -14.32
CA LEU A 49 -5.50 7.04 -13.82
C LEU A 49 -6.08 8.45 -13.66
N SER A 50 -7.33 8.61 -14.03
CA SER A 50 -8.09 9.82 -13.69
C SER A 50 -8.46 9.81 -12.20
N PRO A 51 -8.69 10.98 -11.58
CA PRO A 51 -9.16 11.04 -10.19
C PRO A 51 -10.41 10.20 -9.93
N LYS A 52 -11.35 10.17 -10.86
CA LYS A 52 -12.59 9.36 -10.77
C LYS A 52 -12.35 7.86 -10.85
N GLN A 53 -11.28 7.42 -11.53
CA GLN A 53 -10.91 6.01 -11.52
C GLN A 53 -10.29 5.59 -10.18
N ILE A 54 -9.73 6.53 -9.43
CA ILE A 54 -9.17 6.29 -8.11
C ILE A 54 -10.25 6.36 -7.03
N TYR A 55 -11.03 7.43 -7.03
CA TYR A 55 -12.13 7.66 -6.10
C TYR A 55 -13.36 8.22 -6.84
N ASN A 56 -14.46 7.50 -6.75
CA ASN A 56 -15.77 7.92 -7.24
C ASN A 56 -16.81 7.61 -6.16
N ALA A 57 -17.45 8.66 -5.61
CA ALA A 57 -18.48 8.48 -4.58
C ALA A 57 -19.75 7.82 -5.13
N ASP A 58 -20.05 8.06 -6.42
CA ASP A 58 -21.29 7.67 -7.06
C ASP A 58 -21.15 6.43 -7.97
N GLY A 59 -19.97 5.82 -8.01
CA GLY A 59 -19.71 4.71 -8.92
C GLY A 59 -18.46 3.91 -8.60
N ILE A 60 -18.19 2.89 -9.41
CA ILE A 60 -17.07 1.99 -9.26
C ILE A 60 -15.75 2.73 -9.50
N SER A 61 -14.78 2.51 -8.63
CA SER A 61 -13.44 3.05 -8.70
C SER A 61 -12.46 2.17 -7.93
N LEU A 62 -11.18 2.51 -7.94
CA LEU A 62 -10.14 1.77 -7.21
C LEU A 62 -10.43 1.68 -5.70
N LYS A 63 -11.17 2.66 -5.13
CA LYS A 63 -11.57 2.63 -3.71
C LYS A 63 -12.30 1.34 -3.32
N ASP A 64 -13.06 0.75 -4.28
CA ASP A 64 -13.87 -0.44 -4.01
C ASP A 64 -13.05 -1.72 -3.89
N ALA A 65 -11.80 -1.70 -4.38
CA ALA A 65 -10.86 -2.79 -4.19
C ALA A 65 -10.09 -2.71 -2.86
N ILE A 66 -10.09 -1.55 -2.21
CA ILE A 66 -9.32 -1.32 -0.97
C ILE A 66 -10.26 -1.42 0.22
N VAL A 67 -9.91 -2.25 1.18
CA VAL A 67 -10.75 -2.51 2.35
C VAL A 67 -10.00 -2.27 3.65
N GLN A 68 -10.72 -1.92 4.71
CA GLN A 68 -10.22 -2.03 6.06
C GLN A 68 -10.35 -3.49 6.50
N PHE A 69 -9.21 -4.14 6.71
CA PHE A 69 -9.13 -5.54 7.13
C PHE A 69 -9.05 -5.64 8.66
N GLY A 70 -9.97 -6.38 9.25
CA GLY A 70 -10.04 -6.56 10.69
C GLY A 70 -10.17 -5.22 11.43
N GLY A 71 -9.36 -5.03 12.48
CA GLY A 71 -9.41 -3.87 13.35
C GLY A 71 -8.67 -2.63 12.89
N GLY A 72 -8.00 -2.63 11.73
CA GLY A 72 -7.24 -1.43 11.32
C GLY A 72 -6.15 -1.65 10.27
N CYS A 73 -6.03 -2.85 9.73
CA CYS A 73 -5.15 -3.11 8.58
C CYS A 73 -5.83 -2.72 7.27
N THR A 74 -5.05 -2.65 6.20
CA THR A 74 -5.53 -2.53 4.83
C THR A 74 -5.45 -3.89 4.15
N GLY A 75 -6.43 -4.19 3.32
CA GLY A 75 -6.43 -5.34 2.41
C GLY A 75 -6.90 -4.94 1.02
N GLU A 76 -6.55 -5.73 0.03
CA GLU A 76 -6.89 -5.49 -1.36
C GLU A 76 -7.69 -6.68 -1.92
N MET A 77 -8.89 -6.41 -2.43
CA MET A 77 -9.69 -7.39 -3.16
C MET A 77 -9.13 -7.56 -4.56
N ILE A 78 -8.71 -8.77 -4.90
CA ILE A 78 -8.06 -9.08 -6.19
C ILE A 78 -8.86 -10.03 -7.08
N SER A 79 -10.04 -10.44 -6.64
CA SER A 79 -10.98 -11.21 -7.46
C SER A 79 -12.43 -10.84 -7.15
N ASP A 80 -13.31 -11.15 -8.06
CA ASP A 80 -14.77 -11.04 -7.92
C ASP A 80 -15.37 -12.12 -7.01
N GLU A 81 -14.58 -13.12 -6.68
CA GLU A 81 -14.98 -14.22 -5.79
C GLU A 81 -14.53 -14.01 -4.33
N GLY A 82 -13.99 -12.86 -3.99
CA GLY A 82 -13.63 -12.51 -2.62
C GLY A 82 -12.19 -12.85 -2.22
N LEU A 83 -11.29 -13.14 -3.17
CA LEU A 83 -9.87 -13.30 -2.83
C LEU A 83 -9.29 -11.96 -2.41
N LEU A 84 -8.73 -11.92 -1.21
CA LEU A 84 -8.15 -10.73 -0.60
C LEU A 84 -6.69 -10.99 -0.26
N ILE A 85 -5.85 -9.99 -0.48
CA ILE A 85 -4.46 -9.98 -0.02
C ILE A 85 -4.27 -8.91 1.06
N THR A 86 -3.39 -9.20 1.99
CA THR A 86 -2.98 -8.26 3.05
C THR A 86 -1.61 -8.62 3.58
N ASN A 87 -1.09 -7.87 4.54
CA ASN A 87 0.19 -8.17 5.17
C ASN A 87 0.06 -9.31 6.18
N HIS A 88 1.09 -10.14 6.28
CA HIS A 88 1.14 -11.27 7.22
C HIS A 88 0.81 -10.86 8.67
N HIS A 89 1.35 -9.73 9.15
CA HIS A 89 1.11 -9.28 10.52
C HIS A 89 -0.37 -8.94 10.79
N CYS A 90 -1.15 -8.61 9.76
CA CYS A 90 -2.58 -8.34 9.89
C CYS A 90 -3.40 -9.61 10.14
N GLY A 91 -2.95 -10.74 9.62
CA GLY A 91 -3.56 -12.05 9.82
C GLY A 91 -2.96 -12.86 10.97
N TYR A 92 -1.89 -12.34 11.62
CA TYR A 92 -1.08 -13.11 12.55
C TYR A 92 -1.87 -13.81 13.66
N SER A 93 -2.78 -13.11 14.32
CA SER A 93 -3.59 -13.67 15.41
C SER A 93 -4.53 -14.77 14.93
N PHE A 94 -5.09 -14.66 13.73
CA PHE A 94 -5.93 -15.70 13.12
C PHE A 94 -5.10 -16.91 12.74
N ILE A 95 -3.93 -16.72 12.13
CA ILE A 95 -3.00 -17.81 11.79
C ILE A 95 -2.56 -18.53 13.07
N GLN A 96 -2.26 -17.78 14.14
CA GLN A 96 -1.91 -18.37 15.44
C GLN A 96 -3.07 -19.18 16.04
N ALA A 97 -4.29 -18.66 15.99
CA ALA A 97 -5.46 -19.35 16.52
C ALA A 97 -5.78 -20.65 15.79
N LEU A 98 -5.46 -20.73 14.49
CA LEU A 98 -5.62 -21.92 13.66
C LEU A 98 -4.44 -22.90 13.79
N SER A 99 -3.30 -22.46 14.34
CA SER A 99 -2.12 -23.29 14.50
C SER A 99 -2.24 -24.23 15.70
N SER A 100 -1.65 -25.43 15.58
CA SER A 100 -1.54 -26.42 16.65
C SER A 100 -0.12 -26.95 16.73
N ILE A 101 0.15 -27.88 17.66
CA ILE A 101 1.43 -28.57 17.74
C ILE A 101 1.69 -29.42 16.50
N GLU A 102 0.64 -29.96 15.92
CA GLU A 102 0.70 -30.82 14.72
C GLU A 102 0.77 -30.02 13.41
N HIS A 103 0.21 -28.80 13.43
CA HIS A 103 0.13 -27.91 12.27
C HIS A 103 0.50 -26.48 12.67
N ASN A 104 1.80 -26.16 12.61
CA ASN A 104 2.31 -24.84 12.94
C ASN A 104 2.27 -23.90 11.72
N TYR A 105 1.11 -23.40 11.38
CA TYR A 105 0.93 -22.53 10.20
C TYR A 105 1.72 -21.20 10.26
N LEU A 106 2.10 -20.74 11.45
CA LEU A 106 2.98 -19.57 11.58
C LEU A 106 4.40 -19.85 11.09
N GLN A 107 4.90 -21.07 11.31
CA GLN A 107 6.24 -21.48 10.93
C GLN A 107 6.27 -22.10 9.53
N ASP A 108 5.33 -22.98 9.25
CA ASP A 108 5.34 -23.83 8.06
C ASP A 108 4.59 -23.19 6.89
N GLY A 109 3.77 -22.17 7.17
CA GLY A 109 2.85 -21.58 6.22
C GLY A 109 1.63 -22.47 5.98
N PHE A 110 0.70 -21.96 5.19
CA PHE A 110 -0.50 -22.67 4.75
C PHE A 110 -0.89 -22.21 3.35
N TRP A 111 -1.27 -23.16 2.52
CA TRP A 111 -1.76 -22.87 1.18
C TRP A 111 -2.93 -23.80 0.85
N ALA A 112 -4.13 -23.23 0.74
CA ALA A 112 -5.30 -23.94 0.24
C ALA A 112 -5.24 -24.02 -1.29
N MET A 113 -5.22 -25.24 -1.84
CA MET A 113 -5.26 -25.46 -3.29
C MET A 113 -6.70 -25.39 -3.84
N GLN A 114 -7.68 -25.56 -2.95
CA GLN A 114 -9.12 -25.54 -3.27
C GLN A 114 -9.87 -24.81 -2.13
N ARG A 115 -11.01 -24.22 -2.45
CA ARG A 115 -11.85 -23.53 -1.45
C ARG A 115 -12.28 -24.42 -0.27
N SER A 116 -12.45 -25.71 -0.50
CA SER A 116 -12.80 -26.67 0.56
C SER A 116 -11.69 -26.86 1.61
N GLU A 117 -10.47 -26.44 1.28
CA GLU A 117 -9.30 -26.51 2.17
C GLU A 117 -9.08 -25.21 2.94
N GLU A 118 -9.79 -24.13 2.59
CA GLU A 118 -9.68 -22.86 3.29
C GLU A 118 -10.12 -22.98 4.74
N LEU A 119 -9.33 -22.39 5.64
CA LEU A 119 -9.59 -22.43 7.07
C LEU A 119 -10.40 -21.20 7.50
N PRO A 120 -11.52 -21.36 8.19
CA PRO A 120 -12.36 -20.24 8.60
C PRO A 120 -11.67 -19.40 9.68
N CYS A 121 -11.64 -18.09 9.47
CA CYS A 121 -11.17 -17.11 10.47
C CYS A 121 -12.38 -16.47 11.16
N GLU A 122 -12.86 -17.08 12.26
CA GLU A 122 -14.05 -16.62 12.97
C GLU A 122 -13.89 -15.17 13.46
N GLY A 123 -14.92 -14.35 13.21
CA GLY A 123 -14.94 -12.95 13.62
C GLY A 123 -14.11 -12.01 12.77
N LEU A 124 -13.37 -12.50 11.75
CA LEU A 124 -12.69 -11.65 10.81
C LEU A 124 -13.69 -10.96 9.88
N THR A 125 -13.57 -9.66 9.75
CA THR A 125 -14.43 -8.85 8.87
C THR A 125 -13.61 -7.90 8.03
N VAL A 126 -14.18 -7.49 6.90
CA VAL A 126 -13.66 -6.39 6.08
C VAL A 126 -14.73 -5.31 5.96
N LYS A 127 -14.27 -4.05 5.84
CA LYS A 127 -15.14 -2.90 5.61
C LYS A 127 -14.74 -2.22 4.32
N PHE A 128 -15.73 -1.99 3.47
CA PHE A 128 -15.58 -1.24 2.23
C PHE A 128 -15.87 0.24 2.47
N LEU A 129 -15.11 1.12 1.80
CA LEU A 129 -15.39 2.55 1.80
C LEU A 129 -16.50 2.83 0.79
N GLU A 130 -17.69 3.18 1.25
CA GLU A 130 -18.79 3.57 0.38
C GLU A 130 -18.63 5.03 -0.11
N SER A 131 -18.54 5.95 0.84
CA SER A 131 -18.38 7.38 0.54
C SER A 131 -17.71 8.14 1.68
N ILE A 132 -17.20 9.32 1.37
CA ILE A 132 -16.67 10.29 2.32
C ILE A 132 -17.53 11.53 2.21
N SER A 133 -18.19 11.92 3.31
CA SER A 133 -18.97 13.15 3.45
C SER A 133 -18.39 14.06 4.52
N ASP A 134 -18.56 15.37 4.34
CA ASP A 134 -18.23 16.39 5.35
C ASP A 134 -19.28 16.43 6.46
#